data_7d6f9fb805ebd0d2c49039dd11535b8e
#
_entry.id   7d6f9fb805ebd0d2c49039dd11535b8e
#
_cell.length_a   1.000
_cell.length_b   1.000
_cell.length_c   1.000
_cell.angle_alpha   90.00
_cell.angle_beta   90.00
_cell.angle_gamma   90.00
#
_symmetry.space_group_name_H-M   'P 1'
#
loop_
_entity.id
_entity.type
_entity.pdbx_description
1 polymer ?
#
loop_
_entity_poly.entity_id
_entity_poly.type
_entity_poly.pdbx_seq_one_letter_code
_entity_poly.pdbx_strand_id
1 'polypeptide(L)'
;HIRGARFTQWGEVEVQVRDGIVQLPAGFSLIWVKHRHGRHQATPQIALLEGWGELRGAIATSYSHDSHNLVVLGRDANDMALAANQLIASGGGMALAQQGEILSHVAMPIAGMLSDLPAAELARQFRELRDLSSQVADWEPPYRVFKAIEGTCLACNAGPHLTDLGLTDGGSRQIVDPLIACREIPEPTDHNNNPQGA
;
A
#
# COMPACT_ATOMS: atom_id res chain seq x y z
N HIS A 1 5.69 10.25 3.85
CA HIS A 1 6.11 10.97 2.63
C HIS A 1 7.37 10.34 2.04
N ILE A 2 7.37 10.05 0.73
CA ILE A 2 8.53 9.49 0.05
C ILE A 2 9.37 10.62 -0.54
N ARG A 3 10.65 10.62 -0.20
CA ARG A 3 11.67 11.47 -0.82
C ARG A 3 12.65 10.59 -1.60
N GLY A 4 12.45 10.47 -2.90
CA GLY A 4 13.25 9.58 -3.72
C GLY A 4 12.85 8.10 -3.55
N ALA A 5 13.37 7.22 -4.41
CA ALA A 5 12.92 5.83 -4.52
C ALA A 5 13.22 4.91 -3.32
N ARG A 6 13.91 5.40 -2.29
CA ARG A 6 14.39 4.56 -1.17
C ARG A 6 14.27 5.19 0.21
N PHE A 7 13.84 6.44 0.31
CA PHE A 7 13.81 7.15 1.58
C PHE A 7 12.40 7.60 1.88
N THR A 8 11.97 7.29 3.08
CA THR A 8 10.72 7.75 3.66
C THR A 8 11.00 8.85 4.68
N GLN A 9 10.01 9.67 4.95
CA GLN A 9 10.03 10.69 5.99
C GLN A 9 8.76 10.61 6.81
N TRP A 10 8.84 10.96 8.07
CA TRP A 10 7.69 11.14 8.91
C TRP A 10 6.81 12.26 8.35
N GLY A 11 5.51 12.02 8.36
CA GLY A 11 4.47 12.97 8.10
C GLY A 11 3.27 12.65 8.97
N GLU A 12 2.49 13.67 9.27
CA GLU A 12 1.23 13.55 10.01
C GLU A 12 0.12 14.12 9.16
N VAL A 13 -1.03 13.47 9.16
CA VAL A 13 -2.20 13.91 8.43
C VAL A 13 -3.45 13.62 9.24
N GLU A 14 -4.36 14.58 9.28
CA GLU A 14 -5.67 14.40 9.87
C GLU A 14 -6.61 13.83 8.80
N VAL A 15 -7.28 12.74 9.13
CA VAL A 15 -8.23 12.07 8.23
C VAL A 15 -9.58 11.93 8.92
N GLN A 16 -10.63 12.05 8.14
CA GLN A 16 -11.99 11.79 8.61
C GLN A 16 -12.29 10.31 8.50
N VAL A 17 -13.07 9.80 9.46
CA VAL A 17 -13.63 8.46 9.41
C VAL A 17 -15.16 8.60 9.28
N ARG A 18 -15.75 8.01 8.25
CA ARG A 18 -17.20 7.96 8.04
C ARG A 18 -17.62 6.51 7.91
N ASP A 19 -18.58 6.11 8.69
CA ASP A 19 -19.09 4.72 8.71
C ASP A 19 -18.00 3.67 8.90
N GLY A 20 -16.98 3.98 9.73
CA GLY A 20 -15.83 3.13 9.97
C GLY A 20 -14.78 3.12 8.85
N ILE A 21 -14.95 3.92 7.81
CA ILE A 21 -14.04 3.98 6.65
C ILE A 21 -13.24 5.29 6.66
N VAL A 22 -11.92 5.15 6.62
CA VAL A 22 -11.00 6.30 6.50
C VAL A 22 -11.18 6.98 5.14
N GLN A 23 -11.42 8.29 5.16
CA GLN A 23 -11.50 9.12 3.96
C GLN A 23 -10.09 9.59 3.60
N LEU A 24 -9.51 8.98 2.57
CA LEU A 24 -8.13 9.29 2.16
C LEU A 24 -8.07 10.66 1.45
N PRO A 25 -7.21 11.58 1.91
CA PRO A 25 -6.96 12.82 1.19
C PRO A 25 -6.35 12.55 -0.21
N ALA A 26 -6.40 13.55 -1.07
CA ALA A 26 -5.71 13.49 -2.37
C ALA A 26 -4.20 13.30 -2.15
N GLY A 27 -3.55 12.52 -3.01
CA GLY A 27 -2.12 12.22 -2.92
C GLY A 27 -1.72 11.18 -1.86
N PHE A 28 -2.68 10.70 -1.04
CA PHE A 28 -2.45 9.62 -0.09
C PHE A 28 -2.98 8.29 -0.59
N SER A 29 -2.31 7.21 -0.20
CA SER A 29 -2.74 5.83 -0.40
C SER A 29 -2.57 5.03 0.89
N LEU A 30 -3.19 3.87 0.94
CA LEU A 30 -2.93 2.88 1.98
C LEU A 30 -1.75 2.00 1.57
N ILE A 31 -0.88 1.71 2.52
CA ILE A 31 0.06 0.60 2.45
C ILE A 31 -0.35 -0.45 3.47
N TRP A 32 -0.43 -1.69 3.03
CA TRP A 32 -0.83 -2.85 3.83
C TRP A 32 0.26 -3.91 3.72
N VAL A 33 0.71 -4.42 4.87
CA VAL A 33 1.76 -5.44 4.95
C VAL A 33 1.29 -6.61 5.79
N LYS A 34 1.46 -7.81 5.28
CA LYS A 34 1.11 -9.05 5.98
C LYS A 34 2.25 -10.07 5.92
N HIS A 35 2.56 -10.62 7.09
CA HIS A 35 3.42 -11.80 7.19
C HIS A 35 2.86 -12.99 6.38
N ARG A 36 3.66 -13.60 5.52
CA ARG A 36 3.23 -14.70 4.64
C ARG A 36 3.98 -16.02 4.83
N HIS A 37 4.97 -16.06 5.72
CA HIS A 37 5.86 -17.21 5.87
C HIS A 37 5.33 -18.29 6.82
N GLY A 38 4.13 -18.13 7.37
CA GLY A 38 3.47 -19.13 8.21
C GLY A 38 4.11 -19.40 9.58
N ARG A 39 5.09 -18.61 10.00
CA ARG A 39 5.80 -18.80 11.26
C ARG A 39 4.97 -18.43 12.50
N HIS A 40 4.04 -17.52 12.33
CA HIS A 40 3.09 -17.07 13.35
C HIS A 40 1.84 -16.49 12.69
N GLN A 41 0.75 -16.43 13.41
CA GLN A 41 -0.40 -15.64 13.02
C GLN A 41 -0.04 -14.16 13.18
N ALA A 42 -0.19 -13.38 12.12
CA ALA A 42 0.07 -11.96 12.14
C ALA A 42 -1.16 -11.18 11.68
N THR A 43 -1.56 -10.20 12.46
CA THR A 43 -2.50 -9.18 12.03
C THR A 43 -1.81 -8.33 10.97
N PRO A 44 -2.47 -8.04 9.84
CA PRO A 44 -1.91 -7.11 8.86
C PRO A 44 -1.66 -5.75 9.48
N GLN A 45 -0.59 -5.11 9.06
CA GLN A 45 -0.25 -3.74 9.42
C GLN A 45 -0.65 -2.79 8.32
N ILE A 46 -1.16 -1.62 8.68
CA ILE A 46 -1.66 -0.61 7.74
C ILE A 46 -1.10 0.75 8.13
N ALA A 47 -0.70 1.52 7.14
CA ALA A 47 -0.32 2.92 7.30
C ALA A 47 -0.76 3.75 6.10
N LEU A 48 -0.71 5.07 6.25
CA LEU A 48 -0.89 6.02 5.17
C LEU A 48 0.44 6.31 4.50
N LEU A 49 0.40 6.43 3.18
CA LEU A 49 1.56 6.71 2.36
C LEU A 49 1.27 7.90 1.44
N GLU A 50 2.13 8.92 1.49
CA GLU A 50 2.07 10.09 0.63
C GLU A 50 3.25 10.09 -0.37
N GLY A 51 3.09 10.75 -1.51
CA GLY A 51 4.18 10.99 -2.45
C GLY A 51 4.28 9.99 -3.60
N TRP A 52 3.24 9.21 -3.82
CA TRP A 52 3.15 8.22 -4.92
C TRP A 52 2.30 8.69 -6.11
N GLY A 53 2.05 9.98 -6.22
CA GLY A 53 1.10 10.50 -7.17
C GLY A 53 -0.33 10.03 -6.87
N GLU A 54 -1.18 10.05 -7.88
CA GLU A 54 -2.55 9.57 -7.75
C GLU A 54 -2.60 8.06 -8.05
N LEU A 55 -2.92 7.26 -7.03
CA LEU A 55 -3.10 5.82 -7.16
C LEU A 55 -4.57 5.52 -7.49
N ARG A 56 -4.84 4.96 -8.68
CA ARG A 56 -6.19 4.71 -9.22
C ARG A 56 -6.63 3.25 -9.14
N GLY A 57 -5.78 2.40 -8.61
CA GLY A 57 -6.01 0.97 -8.43
C GLY A 57 -5.16 0.45 -7.29
N ALA A 58 -4.79 -0.82 -7.35
CA ALA A 58 -3.94 -1.46 -6.36
C ALA A 58 -2.73 -2.15 -6.99
N ILE A 59 -1.63 -2.16 -6.24
CA ILE A 59 -0.39 -2.85 -6.58
C ILE A 59 -0.07 -3.80 -5.43
N ALA A 60 0.15 -5.06 -5.72
CA ALA A 60 0.56 -6.06 -4.75
C ALA A 60 1.89 -6.72 -5.15
N THR A 61 2.71 -7.04 -4.17
CA THR A 61 3.96 -7.79 -4.37
C THR A 61 4.31 -8.66 -3.17
N SER A 62 4.87 -9.83 -3.42
CA SER A 62 5.57 -10.64 -2.41
C SER A 62 7.09 -10.48 -2.50
N TYR A 63 7.59 -9.74 -3.50
CA TYR A 63 8.98 -9.37 -3.62
C TYR A 63 9.19 -7.99 -2.98
N SER A 64 9.56 -8.00 -1.71
CA SER A 64 9.75 -6.79 -0.91
C SER A 64 10.88 -6.99 0.11
N HIS A 65 12.04 -6.45 -0.19
CA HIS A 65 13.22 -6.54 0.70
C HIS A 65 12.95 -5.95 2.09
N ASP A 66 13.51 -6.56 3.16
CA ASP A 66 14.29 -7.81 3.19
C ASP A 66 13.40 -9.02 3.56
N SER A 67 12.25 -8.76 4.16
CA SER A 67 11.36 -9.78 4.74
C SER A 67 10.53 -10.51 3.70
N HIS A 68 10.39 -9.97 2.49
CA HIS A 68 9.55 -10.50 1.43
C HIS A 68 8.12 -10.85 1.90
N ASN A 69 7.56 -10.00 2.72
CA ASN A 69 6.17 -10.07 3.14
C ASN A 69 5.23 -9.71 1.96
N LEU A 70 3.95 -10.03 2.10
CA LEU A 70 2.94 -9.55 1.16
C LEU A 70 2.67 -8.07 1.42
N VAL A 71 2.96 -7.25 0.43
CA VAL A 71 2.76 -5.79 0.46
C VAL A 71 1.73 -5.40 -0.57
N VAL A 72 0.79 -4.56 -0.18
CA VAL A 72 -0.26 -4.04 -1.06
C VAL A 72 -0.39 -2.54 -0.88
N LEU A 73 -0.45 -1.81 -1.98
CA LEU A 73 -0.72 -0.38 -2.02
C LEU A 73 -1.99 -0.13 -2.83
N GLY A 74 -2.82 0.78 -2.36
CA GLY A 74 -4.06 1.12 -3.04
C GLY A 74 -4.86 2.19 -2.33
N ARG A 75 -5.98 2.58 -2.93
CA ARG A 75 -6.98 3.48 -2.33
C ARG A 75 -8.33 2.80 -2.19
N ASP A 76 -8.61 1.81 -3.01
CA ASP A 76 -9.82 1.01 -2.96
C ASP A 76 -9.55 -0.36 -2.33
N ALA A 77 -10.32 -0.71 -1.30
CA ALA A 77 -10.12 -1.94 -0.54
C ALA A 77 -10.42 -3.21 -1.37
N ASN A 78 -11.34 -3.13 -2.34
CA ASN A 78 -11.67 -4.27 -3.19
C ASN A 78 -10.54 -4.56 -4.17
N ASP A 79 -9.99 -3.54 -4.82
CA ASP A 79 -8.83 -3.69 -5.71
C ASP A 79 -7.60 -4.20 -4.93
N MET A 80 -7.38 -3.68 -3.71
CA MET A 80 -6.30 -4.16 -2.82
C MET A 80 -6.48 -5.63 -2.46
N ALA A 81 -7.69 -6.03 -2.08
CA ALA A 81 -8.00 -7.43 -1.76
C ALA A 81 -7.87 -8.34 -2.99
N LEU A 82 -8.32 -7.88 -4.15
CA LEU A 82 -8.21 -8.62 -5.41
C LEU A 82 -6.74 -8.89 -5.77
N ALA A 83 -5.91 -7.85 -5.76
CA ALA A 83 -4.47 -7.98 -6.04
C ALA A 83 -3.76 -8.90 -5.03
N ALA A 84 -4.07 -8.77 -3.73
CA ALA A 84 -3.52 -9.63 -2.69
C ALA A 84 -3.91 -11.09 -2.89
N ASN A 85 -5.19 -11.37 -3.11
CA ASN A 85 -5.71 -12.72 -3.29
C ASN A 85 -5.16 -13.40 -4.56
N GLN A 86 -4.91 -12.62 -5.62
CA GLN A 86 -4.23 -13.12 -6.82
C GLN A 86 -2.84 -13.66 -6.48
N LEU A 87 -2.07 -12.96 -5.65
CA LEU A 87 -0.74 -13.40 -5.24
C LEU A 87 -0.79 -14.59 -4.27
N ILE A 88 -1.78 -14.65 -3.40
CA ILE A 88 -1.99 -15.79 -2.51
C ILE A 88 -2.27 -17.04 -3.34
N ALA A 89 -3.14 -16.95 -4.34
CA ALA A 89 -3.51 -18.05 -5.21
C ALA A 89 -2.33 -18.56 -6.06
N SER A 90 -1.43 -17.67 -6.50
CA SER A 90 -0.26 -18.03 -7.33
C SER A 90 0.99 -18.39 -6.54
N GLY A 91 0.96 -18.37 -5.20
CA GLY A 91 2.14 -18.60 -4.37
C GLY A 91 3.09 -17.42 -4.26
N GLY A 92 2.72 -16.27 -4.80
CA GLY A 92 3.45 -15.01 -4.79
C GLY A 92 3.64 -14.41 -6.18
N GLY A 93 4.29 -13.25 -6.23
CA GLY A 93 4.55 -12.52 -7.46
C GLY A 93 4.28 -11.03 -7.35
N MET A 94 3.81 -10.45 -8.45
CA MET A 94 3.39 -9.06 -8.56
C MET A 94 2.07 -8.96 -9.31
N ALA A 95 1.15 -8.12 -8.84
CA ALA A 95 -0.16 -7.93 -9.46
C ALA A 95 -0.57 -6.47 -9.47
N LEU A 96 -1.30 -6.09 -10.51
CA LEU A 96 -2.00 -4.81 -10.64
C LEU A 96 -3.49 -5.10 -10.73
N ALA A 97 -4.30 -4.37 -9.97
CA ALA A 97 -5.76 -4.43 -10.02
C ALA A 97 -6.35 -3.04 -10.13
N GLN A 98 -7.44 -2.91 -10.86
CA GLN A 98 -8.19 -1.67 -10.99
C GLN A 98 -9.64 -1.98 -11.36
N GLN A 99 -10.57 -1.30 -10.70
CA GLN A 99 -12.02 -1.40 -10.98
C GLN A 99 -12.57 -2.83 -10.92
N GLY A 100 -12.05 -3.64 -9.99
CA GLY A 100 -12.47 -5.02 -9.79
C GLY A 100 -11.88 -6.03 -10.77
N GLU A 101 -10.86 -5.64 -11.54
CA GLU A 101 -10.19 -6.52 -12.51
C GLU A 101 -8.67 -6.58 -12.26
N ILE A 102 -8.07 -7.75 -12.50
CA ILE A 102 -6.62 -7.91 -12.56
C ILE A 102 -6.12 -7.44 -13.91
N LEU A 103 -5.38 -6.34 -13.93
CA LEU A 103 -4.81 -5.80 -15.16
C LEU A 103 -3.56 -6.56 -15.61
N SER A 104 -2.73 -6.98 -14.66
CA SER A 104 -1.51 -7.73 -14.93
C SER A 104 -1.10 -8.55 -13.71
N HIS A 105 -0.50 -9.70 -13.97
CA HIS A 105 0.00 -10.59 -12.94
C HIS A 105 1.26 -11.29 -13.41
N VAL A 106 2.32 -11.23 -12.61
CA VAL A 106 3.55 -12.00 -12.79
C VAL A 106 3.67 -12.98 -11.64
N ALA A 107 3.46 -14.26 -11.91
CA ALA A 107 3.55 -15.32 -10.91
C ALA A 107 5.01 -15.61 -10.53
N MET A 108 5.26 -15.72 -9.23
CA MET A 108 6.55 -16.13 -8.66
C MET A 108 6.32 -17.24 -7.62
N PRO A 109 5.98 -18.47 -8.06
CA PRO A 109 5.57 -19.55 -7.16
C PRO A 109 6.71 -20.09 -6.29
N ILE A 110 7.97 -19.88 -6.68
CA ILE A 110 9.12 -20.37 -5.93
C ILE A 110 9.44 -19.36 -4.82
N ALA A 111 9.04 -19.69 -3.61
CA ALA A 111 9.19 -18.87 -2.40
C ALA A 111 8.56 -17.45 -2.51
N GLY A 112 7.70 -17.20 -3.48
CA GLY A 112 7.11 -15.89 -3.75
C GLY A 112 8.09 -14.86 -4.35
N MET A 113 9.24 -15.31 -4.84
CA MET A 113 10.33 -14.45 -5.31
C MET A 113 10.88 -14.83 -6.68
N LEU A 114 10.74 -16.07 -7.07
CA LEU A 114 11.29 -16.61 -8.32
C LEU A 114 10.19 -17.25 -9.15
N SER A 115 10.32 -17.13 -10.46
CA SER A 115 9.45 -17.75 -11.44
C SER A 115 10.15 -18.96 -12.05
N ASP A 116 9.38 -19.96 -12.42
CA ASP A 116 9.80 -21.13 -13.19
C ASP A 116 9.69 -20.95 -14.72
N LEU A 117 9.24 -19.78 -15.14
CA LEU A 117 9.12 -19.42 -16.55
C LEU A 117 10.48 -19.20 -17.22
N PRO A 118 10.60 -19.48 -18.52
CA PRO A 118 11.77 -19.07 -19.31
C PRO A 118 12.02 -17.56 -19.20
N ALA A 119 13.29 -17.15 -19.11
CA ALA A 119 13.67 -15.75 -18.88
C ALA A 119 13.06 -14.76 -19.88
N ALA A 120 12.95 -15.15 -21.14
CA ALA A 120 12.36 -14.32 -22.19
C ALA A 120 10.85 -14.05 -21.95
N GLU A 121 10.13 -15.07 -21.51
CA GLU A 121 8.70 -14.98 -21.19
C GLU A 121 8.49 -14.12 -19.93
N LEU A 122 9.26 -14.41 -18.87
CA LEU A 122 9.22 -13.62 -17.64
C LEU A 122 9.52 -12.13 -17.92
N ALA A 123 10.53 -11.85 -18.73
CA ALA A 123 10.88 -10.49 -19.14
C ALA A 123 9.74 -9.80 -19.92
N ARG A 124 8.98 -10.55 -20.72
CA ARG A 124 7.80 -10.02 -21.41
C ARG A 124 6.71 -9.62 -20.42
N GLN A 125 6.40 -10.49 -19.46
CA GLN A 125 5.39 -10.21 -18.43
C GLN A 125 5.78 -9.03 -17.56
N PHE A 126 7.05 -8.88 -17.18
CA PHE A 126 7.52 -7.71 -16.43
C PHE A 126 7.43 -6.41 -17.22
N ARG A 127 7.68 -6.45 -18.53
CA ARG A 127 7.48 -5.25 -19.37
C ARG A 127 6.01 -4.86 -19.41
N GLU A 128 5.11 -5.81 -19.61
CA GLU A 128 3.67 -5.57 -19.60
C GLU A 128 3.19 -5.00 -18.25
N LEU A 129 3.60 -5.61 -17.15
CA LEU A 129 3.30 -5.14 -15.80
C LEU A 129 3.78 -3.69 -15.58
N ARG A 130 4.99 -3.39 -16.00
CA ARG A 130 5.56 -2.04 -15.92
C ARG A 130 4.76 -1.03 -16.74
N ASP A 131 4.43 -1.40 -17.98
CA ASP A 131 3.73 -0.50 -18.89
C ASP A 131 2.29 -0.23 -18.43
N LEU A 132 1.61 -1.25 -17.87
CA LEU A 132 0.29 -1.12 -17.27
C LEU A 132 0.30 -0.39 -15.92
N SER A 133 1.42 -0.39 -15.20
CA SER A 133 1.50 0.29 -13.91
C SER A 133 1.24 1.80 -13.99
N SER A 134 1.50 2.42 -15.15
CA SER A 134 1.17 3.82 -15.41
C SER A 134 -0.33 4.12 -15.49
N GLN A 135 -1.16 3.11 -15.71
CA GLN A 135 -2.63 3.24 -15.65
C GLN A 135 -3.14 3.25 -14.20
N VAL A 136 -2.45 2.53 -13.33
CA VAL A 136 -2.83 2.38 -11.92
C VAL A 136 -2.31 3.52 -11.06
N ALA A 137 -1.13 4.05 -11.38
CA ALA A 137 -0.50 5.11 -10.61
C ALA A 137 0.09 6.19 -11.51
N ASP A 138 -0.09 7.43 -11.10
CA ASP A 138 0.50 8.59 -11.75
C ASP A 138 1.89 8.84 -11.15
N TRP A 139 2.87 8.12 -11.70
CA TRP A 139 4.24 8.15 -11.21
C TRP A 139 4.97 9.38 -11.72
N GLU A 140 5.44 10.20 -10.80
CA GLU A 140 6.41 11.22 -11.18
C GLU A 140 7.79 10.58 -11.43
N PRO A 141 8.42 10.81 -12.60
CA PRO A 141 9.79 10.36 -12.82
C PRO A 141 10.74 10.92 -11.74
N PRO A 142 11.74 10.18 -11.25
CA PRO A 142 12.26 8.92 -11.79
C PRO A 142 11.76 7.64 -11.10
N TYR A 143 10.61 7.69 -10.43
CA TYR A 143 10.13 6.56 -9.64
C TYR A 143 9.82 5.34 -10.52
N ARG A 144 10.35 4.20 -10.10
CA ARG A 144 10.00 2.91 -10.63
C ARG A 144 9.19 2.17 -9.59
N VAL A 145 8.03 1.65 -9.99
CA VAL A 145 7.04 0.98 -9.13
C VAL A 145 7.68 0.08 -8.09
N PHE A 146 8.52 -0.83 -8.50
CA PHE A 146 9.09 -1.84 -7.60
C PHE A 146 10.16 -1.29 -6.66
N LYS A 147 10.98 -0.35 -7.11
CA LYS A 147 11.97 0.30 -6.22
C LYS A 147 11.31 1.17 -5.16
N ALA A 148 10.18 1.75 -5.48
CA ALA A 148 9.44 2.56 -4.54
C ALA A 148 8.77 1.68 -3.47
N ILE A 149 8.19 0.52 -3.85
CA ILE A 149 7.63 -0.44 -2.89
C ILE A 149 8.71 -0.96 -1.94
N GLU A 150 9.86 -1.36 -2.45
CA GLU A 150 11.00 -1.75 -1.61
C GLU A 150 11.37 -0.65 -0.60
N GLY A 151 11.37 0.61 -1.05
CA GLY A 151 11.68 1.75 -0.19
C GLY A 151 10.73 1.93 0.98
N THR A 152 9.48 1.51 0.88
CA THR A 152 8.46 1.68 1.94
C THR A 152 8.53 0.62 3.03
N CYS A 153 9.07 -0.55 2.74
CA CYS A 153 9.10 -1.71 3.64
C CYS A 153 10.51 -2.10 4.08
N LEU A 154 11.55 -1.45 3.55
CA LEU A 154 12.95 -1.78 3.83
C LEU A 154 13.43 -1.13 5.12
N ALA A 155 13.15 -1.77 6.24
CA ALA A 155 13.38 -1.25 7.59
C ALA A 155 14.84 -0.95 7.95
N CYS A 156 15.81 -1.38 7.14
CA CYS A 156 17.23 -1.05 7.33
C CYS A 156 17.59 0.35 6.78
N ASN A 157 16.72 0.98 6.00
CA ASN A 157 16.91 2.34 5.52
C ASN A 157 16.52 3.37 6.58
N ALA A 158 16.94 4.61 6.38
CA ALA A 158 16.56 5.72 7.24
C ALA A 158 15.09 6.11 7.01
N GLY A 159 14.39 6.50 8.08
CA GLY A 159 13.00 6.94 8.09
C GLY A 159 12.01 5.87 8.53
N PRO A 160 10.71 6.17 8.48
CA PRO A 160 9.65 5.24 8.84
C PRO A 160 9.44 4.19 7.76
N HIS A 161 9.25 2.92 8.17
CA HIS A 161 8.96 1.81 7.26
C HIS A 161 7.88 0.91 7.84
N LEU A 162 6.95 0.46 7.00
CA LEU A 162 5.92 -0.47 7.43
C LEU A 162 6.42 -1.91 7.28
N THR A 163 6.41 -2.65 8.39
CA THR A 163 6.76 -4.07 8.45
C THR A 163 5.55 -4.89 8.89
N ASP A 164 5.67 -6.21 8.92
CA ASP A 164 4.66 -7.10 9.50
C ASP A 164 4.53 -6.98 11.03
N LEU A 165 5.47 -6.32 11.68
CA LEU A 165 5.44 -6.05 13.11
C LEU A 165 4.82 -4.68 13.45
N GLY A 166 4.69 -3.79 12.47
CA GLY A 166 4.17 -2.43 12.63
C GLY A 166 5.00 -1.38 11.89
N LEU A 167 4.65 -0.13 12.12
CA LEU A 167 5.39 1.02 11.61
C LEU A 167 6.68 1.18 12.43
N THR A 168 7.83 1.04 11.77
CA THR A 168 9.14 1.13 12.41
C THR A 168 9.82 2.45 12.10
N ASP A 169 10.57 2.96 13.05
CA ASP A 169 11.50 4.08 12.83
C ASP A 169 12.94 3.57 12.80
N GLY A 170 13.60 3.69 11.65
CA GLY A 170 14.98 3.25 11.45
C GLY A 170 15.99 4.01 12.34
N GLY A 171 15.68 5.22 12.78
CA GLY A 171 16.52 6.02 13.67
C GLY A 171 16.51 5.52 15.11
N SER A 172 15.31 5.40 15.69
CA SER A 172 15.12 4.94 17.09
C SER A 172 15.13 3.42 17.23
N ARG A 173 14.94 2.67 16.14
CA ARG A 173 14.76 1.22 16.09
C ARG A 173 13.55 0.75 16.91
N GLN A 174 12.49 1.55 16.94
CA GLN A 174 11.26 1.23 17.67
C GLN A 174 10.10 1.04 16.72
N ILE A 175 9.10 0.31 17.19
CA ILE A 175 7.78 0.23 16.56
C ILE A 175 6.96 1.40 17.10
N VAL A 176 6.33 2.15 16.21
CA VAL A 176 5.55 3.35 16.53
C VAL A 176 4.09 3.10 16.17
N ASP A 177 3.17 3.52 17.03
CA ASP A 177 1.75 3.49 16.70
C ASP A 177 1.45 4.52 15.59
N PRO A 178 0.88 4.11 14.46
CA PRO A 178 0.51 5.04 13.40
C PRO A 178 -0.64 5.97 13.79
N LEU A 179 -1.42 5.64 14.82
CA LEU A 179 -2.54 6.46 15.28
C LEU A 179 -2.10 7.37 16.43
N ILE A 180 -1.95 8.66 16.16
CA ILE A 180 -1.48 9.65 17.15
C ILE A 180 -2.62 10.09 18.07
N ALA A 181 -3.79 10.41 17.51
CA ALA A 181 -4.95 10.87 18.24
C ALA A 181 -6.24 10.59 17.49
N CYS A 182 -7.31 10.36 18.22
CA CYS A 182 -8.67 10.31 17.69
C CYS A 182 -9.51 11.40 18.36
N ARG A 183 -10.25 12.17 17.56
CA ARG A 183 -11.19 13.20 18.05
C ARG A 183 -12.56 12.95 17.44
N GLU A 184 -13.59 13.00 18.27
CA GLU A 184 -14.97 13.04 17.76
C GLU A 184 -15.24 14.40 17.11
N ILE A 185 -15.74 14.38 15.90
CA ILE A 185 -16.22 15.59 15.23
C ILE A 185 -17.68 15.74 15.71
N PRO A 186 -18.04 16.82 16.42
CA PRO A 186 -19.43 17.05 16.80
C PRO A 186 -20.30 17.13 15.54
N GLU A 187 -21.47 16.49 15.59
CA GLU A 187 -22.43 16.60 14.51
C GLU A 187 -22.79 18.08 14.29
N PRO A 188 -22.97 18.51 13.04
CA PRO A 188 -23.42 19.87 12.75
C PRO A 188 -24.77 20.08 13.45
N THR A 189 -24.81 21.00 14.39
CA THR A 189 -26.07 21.39 15.02
C THR A 189 -26.97 22.03 13.96
N ASP A 190 -28.06 21.35 13.62
CA ASP A 190 -29.10 21.90 12.74
C ASP A 190 -29.73 23.15 13.37
N HIS A 191 -29.19 24.30 13.03
CA HIS A 191 -29.76 25.60 13.37
C HIS A 191 -30.92 26.00 12.45
N ASN A 192 -31.85 25.08 12.22
CA ASN A 192 -33.03 25.37 11.44
C ASN A 192 -34.32 25.10 12.23
N ASN A 193 -34.40 25.64 13.45
CA ASN A 193 -35.66 25.82 14.13
C ASN A 193 -35.96 27.31 14.27
N ASN A 194 -36.47 27.89 13.19
CA ASN A 194 -37.12 29.19 13.25
C ASN A 194 -38.64 29.00 13.38
N PRO A 195 -39.25 29.18 14.53
CA PRO A 195 -40.70 29.21 14.65
C PRO A 195 -41.17 30.59 14.21
N GLN A 196 -41.46 30.72 12.93
CA GLN A 196 -42.34 31.82 12.49
C GLN A 196 -43.78 31.35 12.66
N GLY A 197 -44.53 32.08 13.50
CA GLY A 197 -45.95 31.98 13.47
C GLY A 197 -46.65 32.37 14.75
N ALA A 198 -46.91 33.64 14.95
CA ALA A 198 -48.16 34.14 15.50
C ALA A 198 -48.27 35.65 15.17
#